data_ae24a38ad0649e3b33a71b1465716ce3
#
_entry.id   ae24a38ad0649e3b33a71b1465716ce3
#
_cell.length_a   1.000
_cell.length_b   1.000
_cell.length_c   1.000
_cell.angle_alpha   90.00
_cell.angle_beta   90.00
_cell.angle_gamma   90.00
#
_symmetry.space_group_name_H-M   'P 1'
#
loop_
_entity.id
_entity.type
_entity.pdbx_description
1 polymer ?
#
loop_
_entity_poly.entity_id
_entity_poly.type
_entity_poly.pdbx_seq_one_letter_code
_entity_poly.pdbx_strand_id
1 'polypeptide(L)'
;MSGLAEAWATATQIPPSSPIMIDGTNVSHYYRRVIRSFADKLTAAVFDGYRVKAFGPHMQDVARRKLKAIDAAKVIDDLRVPPGNRLEKLSGDRKGRWSIRINDQWRACFRWENGDAHDVEITDYH
;
A
#
# COMPACT_ATOMS: atom_id res chain seq x y z
N MET A 1 4.07 -20.66 5.89
CA MET A 1 4.43 -20.52 5.55
C MET A 1 4.83 -20.05 4.84
N SER A 2 4.94 -20.25 4.70
CA SER A 2 5.77 -19.79 3.75
C SER A 2 5.16 -19.69 2.42
N GLY A 3 4.09 -20.32 2.15
CA GLY A 3 3.47 -20.24 0.85
C GLY A 3 3.12 -18.80 0.47
N LEU A 4 2.53 -18.09 1.38
CA LEU A 4 2.17 -16.71 1.09
C LEU A 4 3.41 -15.87 0.93
N ALA A 5 4.40 -16.08 1.75
CA ALA A 5 5.61 -15.30 1.66
C ALA A 5 6.32 -15.54 0.34
N GLU A 6 6.34 -16.77 -0.10
CA GLU A 6 6.97 -17.08 -1.35
C GLU A 6 6.22 -16.48 -2.52
N ALA A 7 4.92 -16.56 -2.47
CA ALA A 7 4.12 -16.00 -3.55
C ALA A 7 4.33 -14.50 -3.64
N TRP A 8 4.41 -13.85 -2.51
CA TRP A 8 4.61 -12.43 -2.50
C TRP A 8 6.00 -12.08 -3.03
N ALA A 9 7.00 -12.81 -2.63
CA ALA A 9 8.35 -12.54 -3.09
C ALA A 9 8.44 -12.70 -4.60
N THR A 10 7.80 -13.73 -5.11
CA THR A 10 7.82 -13.97 -6.53
C THR A 10 7.12 -12.85 -7.27
N ALA A 11 5.96 -12.47 -6.77
CA ALA A 11 5.21 -11.40 -7.41
C ALA A 11 6.00 -10.11 -7.40
N THR A 12 6.75 -9.88 -6.36
CA THR A 12 7.53 -8.67 -6.28
C THR A 12 8.66 -8.67 -7.28
N GLN A 13 9.23 -9.79 -7.52
CA GLN A 13 10.37 -9.87 -8.41
C GLN A 13 10.02 -9.84 -9.87
N ILE A 14 8.96 -10.52 -10.21
CA ILE A 14 8.60 -10.65 -11.61
C ILE A 14 8.04 -9.40 -12.23
N PRO A 15 7.07 -8.78 -11.66
CA PRO A 15 6.41 -7.68 -12.32
C PRO A 15 7.33 -6.57 -12.80
N PRO A 16 8.33 -6.23 -12.04
CA PRO A 16 9.13 -5.09 -12.47
C PRO A 16 9.74 -5.28 -13.83
N SER A 17 10.12 -6.47 -14.14
CA SER A 17 10.79 -6.64 -15.38
C SER A 17 9.87 -6.90 -16.54
N SER A 18 8.82 -7.65 -16.28
CA SER A 18 7.99 -8.06 -17.38
C SER A 18 7.39 -6.94 -18.18
N PRO A 19 6.65 -6.08 -17.57
CA PRO A 19 5.99 -5.04 -18.33
C PRO A 19 6.97 -4.12 -18.98
N ILE A 20 8.07 -3.92 -18.35
CA ILE A 20 9.03 -3.03 -18.87
C ILE A 20 9.60 -3.52 -20.15
N MET A 21 9.91 -4.76 -20.18
CA MET A 21 10.49 -5.33 -21.33
C MET A 21 9.62 -5.19 -22.52
N ILE A 22 8.36 -5.30 -22.29
CA ILE A 22 7.45 -5.37 -23.34
C ILE A 22 7.56 -4.32 -24.36
N ASP A 23 7.37 -3.12 -24.03
CA ASP A 23 7.45 -2.15 -25.07
C ASP A 23 8.60 -1.27 -24.82
N GLY A 24 9.40 -1.65 -23.96
CA GLY A 24 10.61 -0.97 -23.77
C GLY A 24 10.39 0.47 -23.50
N THR A 25 9.22 0.85 -23.51
CA THR A 25 9.06 2.19 -23.35
C THR A 25 8.77 2.43 -22.08
N ASN A 26 8.54 1.62 -21.48
CA ASN A 26 8.58 2.04 -20.45
C ASN A 26 7.60 2.55 -19.69
N VAL A 27 6.78 1.94 -19.48
CA VAL A 27 5.81 2.21 -18.52
C VAL A 27 6.41 2.50 -17.17
N SER A 28 7.45 1.82 -16.85
CA SER A 28 8.09 2.05 -15.58
C SER A 28 8.66 3.45 -15.45
N HIS A 29 8.87 4.11 -16.57
CA HIS A 29 9.31 5.46 -16.49
C HIS A 29 8.23 6.37 -15.93
N TYR A 30 7.00 6.08 -16.22
CA TYR A 30 5.91 6.91 -15.81
C TYR A 30 5.31 6.46 -14.50
N TYR A 31 5.44 5.19 -14.20
CA TYR A 31 4.87 4.68 -12.97
C TYR A 31 5.99 4.45 -11.96
N ARG A 32 6.09 5.34 -11.01
CA ARG A 32 7.07 5.21 -9.97
C ARG A 32 6.37 4.74 -8.72
N ARG A 33 6.78 3.63 -8.21
CA ARG A 33 6.21 3.12 -6.99
C ARG A 33 6.68 3.94 -5.81
N VAL A 34 5.73 4.30 -4.97
CA VAL A 34 6.00 5.10 -3.81
C VAL A 34 6.15 4.24 -2.56
N ILE A 35 5.45 3.12 -2.53
CA ILE A 35 5.56 2.21 -1.38
C ILE A 35 6.88 1.47 -1.48
N ARG A 36 7.72 1.67 -0.47
CA ARG A 36 9.03 1.04 -0.42
C ARG A 36 9.05 -0.21 0.44
N SER A 37 8.18 -0.30 1.42
CA SER A 37 8.13 -1.49 2.27
C SER A 37 6.77 -1.64 2.90
N PHE A 38 6.45 -2.85 3.27
CA PHE A 38 5.23 -3.16 4.02
C PHE A 38 5.65 -3.66 5.39
N ALA A 39 4.86 -3.32 6.39
CA ALA A 39 5.15 -3.75 7.74
C ALA A 39 4.86 -5.22 7.97
N ASP A 40 3.96 -5.80 7.17
CA ASP A 40 3.62 -7.20 7.35
C ASP A 40 3.25 -7.85 6.02
N LYS A 41 3.22 -9.17 6.04
CA LYS A 41 2.94 -9.95 4.84
C LYS A 41 1.51 -9.84 4.37
N LEU A 42 0.58 -9.67 5.30
CA LEU A 42 -0.82 -9.58 4.92
C LEU A 42 -1.09 -8.32 4.13
N THR A 43 -0.53 -7.21 4.56
CA THR A 43 -0.70 -5.97 3.83
C THR A 43 -0.10 -6.08 2.44
N ALA A 44 1.09 -6.67 2.34
CA ALA A 44 1.73 -6.86 1.05
C ALA A 44 0.89 -7.75 0.14
N ALA A 45 0.30 -8.79 0.71
CA ALA A 45 -0.54 -9.70 -0.07
C ALA A 45 -1.77 -9.00 -0.61
N VAL A 46 -2.40 -8.15 0.20
CA VAL A 46 -3.55 -7.39 -0.26
C VAL A 46 -3.15 -6.48 -1.41
N PHE A 47 -2.01 -5.82 -1.28
CA PHE A 47 -1.55 -4.93 -2.35
C PHE A 47 -1.35 -5.71 -3.65
N ASP A 48 -0.81 -6.90 -3.56
CA ASP A 48 -0.53 -7.72 -4.74
C ASP A 48 -1.76 -8.45 -5.27
N GLY A 49 -2.89 -8.33 -4.59
CA GLY A 49 -4.12 -8.91 -5.09
C GLY A 49 -4.42 -10.32 -4.60
N TYR A 50 -3.65 -10.84 -3.67
CA TYR A 50 -3.92 -12.14 -3.12
C TYR A 50 -5.06 -12.07 -2.12
N ARG A 51 -5.88 -13.11 -2.09
CA ARG A 51 -6.99 -13.16 -1.15
C ARG A 51 -6.46 -13.45 0.25
N VAL A 52 -6.83 -12.62 1.21
CA VAL A 52 -6.42 -12.79 2.58
C VAL A 52 -7.63 -13.12 3.42
N LYS A 53 -7.63 -14.31 4.01
CA LYS A 53 -8.80 -14.79 4.71
C LYS A 53 -9.17 -13.92 5.91
N ALA A 54 -8.20 -13.30 6.53
CA ALA A 54 -8.45 -12.47 7.71
C ALA A 54 -9.32 -11.26 7.41
N PHE A 55 -9.37 -10.85 6.16
CA PHE A 55 -10.16 -9.69 5.77
C PHE A 55 -11.35 -10.14 4.93
N GLY A 56 -12.47 -9.50 5.09
CA GLY A 56 -13.60 -9.79 4.22
C GLY A 56 -13.32 -9.33 2.80
N PRO A 57 -13.96 -9.95 1.81
CA PRO A 57 -13.69 -9.60 0.41
C PRO A 57 -13.92 -8.14 0.10
N HIS A 58 -15.00 -7.58 0.60
CA HIS A 58 -15.29 -6.18 0.35
C HIS A 58 -14.26 -5.27 0.98
N MET A 59 -13.91 -5.55 2.22
CA MET A 59 -12.91 -4.75 2.93
C MET A 59 -11.58 -4.84 2.21
N GLN A 60 -11.23 -6.02 1.74
CA GLN A 60 -9.96 -6.21 1.05
C GLN A 60 -9.91 -5.42 -0.25
N ASP A 61 -11.01 -5.36 -0.98
CA ASP A 61 -11.04 -4.60 -2.22
C ASP A 61 -10.84 -3.11 -1.96
N VAL A 62 -11.50 -2.61 -0.92
CA VAL A 62 -11.33 -1.20 -0.56
C VAL A 62 -9.90 -0.95 -0.09
N ALA A 63 -9.38 -1.85 0.73
CA ALA A 63 -8.03 -1.70 1.24
C ALA A 63 -7.02 -1.66 0.10
N ARG A 64 -7.19 -2.53 -0.88
CA ARG A 64 -6.27 -2.56 -2.01
C ARG A 64 -6.30 -1.25 -2.77
N ARG A 65 -7.49 -0.70 -2.99
CA ARG A 65 -7.60 0.58 -3.67
C ARG A 65 -6.88 1.69 -2.91
N LYS A 66 -6.99 1.66 -1.57
CA LYS A 66 -6.32 2.67 -0.77
C LYS A 66 -4.80 2.50 -0.80
N LEU A 67 -4.33 1.26 -0.80
CA LEU A 67 -2.90 1.01 -0.91
C LEU A 67 -2.37 1.46 -2.27
N LYS A 68 -3.16 1.26 -3.31
CA LYS A 68 -2.75 1.72 -4.63
C LYS A 68 -2.72 3.24 -4.69
N ALA A 69 -3.61 3.90 -4.00
CA ALA A 69 -3.61 5.35 -3.95
C ALA A 69 -2.34 5.86 -3.25
N ILE A 70 -1.93 5.20 -2.18
CA ILE A 70 -0.69 5.57 -1.51
C ILE A 70 0.48 5.40 -2.48
N ASP A 71 0.49 4.29 -3.21
CA ASP A 71 1.59 3.99 -4.11
C ASP A 71 1.67 4.97 -5.28
N ALA A 72 0.59 5.64 -5.57
CA ALA A 72 0.55 6.58 -6.69
C ALA A 72 0.71 8.04 -6.26
N ALA A 73 0.75 8.30 -4.97
CA ALA A 73 0.81 9.67 -4.49
C ALA A 73 2.17 10.29 -4.77
N LYS A 74 2.18 11.50 -5.27
CA LYS A 74 3.44 12.19 -5.52
C LYS A 74 3.83 13.01 -4.31
N VAL A 75 2.84 13.56 -3.63
CA VAL A 75 3.06 14.27 -2.38
C VAL A 75 2.01 13.78 -1.41
N ILE A 76 2.27 13.95 -0.12
CA ILE A 76 1.36 13.44 0.89
C ILE A 76 -0.03 14.06 0.74
N ASP A 77 -0.11 15.28 0.32
CA ASP A 77 -1.41 15.95 0.19
C ASP A 77 -2.31 15.34 -0.88
N ASP A 78 -1.74 14.59 -1.82
CA ASP A 78 -2.55 13.88 -2.81
C ASP A 78 -3.54 12.95 -2.13
N LEU A 79 -3.22 12.50 -0.93
CA LEU A 79 -4.06 11.56 -0.20
C LEU A 79 -5.19 12.24 0.57
N ARG A 80 -5.31 13.55 0.45
CA ARG A 80 -6.46 14.24 1.02
C ARG A 80 -7.68 14.07 0.14
N VAL A 81 -7.50 13.57 -1.06
CA VAL A 81 -8.59 13.36 -1.99
C VAL A 81 -8.71 11.88 -2.29
N PRO A 82 -9.89 11.31 -2.17
CA PRO A 82 -11.16 11.93 -1.75
C PRO A 82 -11.17 12.23 -0.26
N PRO A 83 -12.00 13.16 0.17
CA PRO A 83 -12.04 13.53 1.60
C PRO A 83 -12.34 12.35 2.52
N GLY A 84 -13.00 11.34 2.01
CA GLY A 84 -13.27 10.16 2.80
C GLY A 84 -12.04 9.40 3.24
N ASN A 85 -10.87 9.70 2.64
CA ASN A 85 -9.63 9.08 3.09
C ASN A 85 -9.26 9.53 4.50
N ARG A 86 -9.71 10.70 4.89
CA ARG A 86 -9.40 11.24 6.21
C ARG A 86 -7.94 11.12 6.55
N LEU A 87 -7.11 11.70 5.70
CA LEU A 87 -5.67 11.69 5.93
C LEU A 87 -5.36 12.31 7.28
N GLU A 88 -4.61 11.60 8.09
CA GLU A 88 -4.26 12.02 9.43
C GLU A 88 -2.80 11.84 9.69
N LYS A 89 -2.19 12.84 10.31
CA LYS A 89 -0.83 12.71 10.78
C LYS A 89 -0.90 12.20 12.22
N LEU A 90 -0.18 11.15 12.51
CA LEU A 90 -0.25 10.51 13.81
C LEU A 90 0.75 11.13 14.78
N SER A 91 0.47 11.00 16.06
CA SER A 91 1.31 11.57 17.09
C SER A 91 1.66 10.52 18.12
N GLY A 92 2.36 10.92 19.17
CA GLY A 92 2.77 10.01 20.22
C GLY A 92 3.76 8.99 19.70
N ASP A 93 3.53 7.74 20.00
CA ASP A 93 4.40 6.66 19.59
C ASP A 93 4.46 6.49 18.09
N ARG A 94 3.48 7.03 17.40
CA ARG A 94 3.42 6.90 15.95
C ARG A 94 3.81 8.19 15.24
N LYS A 95 4.54 9.02 15.92
CA LYS A 95 5.00 10.26 15.35
C LYS A 95 5.76 10.01 14.06
N GLY A 96 5.50 10.82 13.05
CA GLY A 96 6.12 10.63 11.76
C GLY A 96 5.33 9.74 10.84
N ARG A 97 4.24 9.18 11.32
CA ARG A 97 3.41 8.32 10.51
C ARG A 97 2.12 9.02 10.15
N TRP A 98 1.50 8.50 9.11
CA TRP A 98 0.24 9.02 8.59
C TRP A 98 -0.71 7.87 8.44
N SER A 99 -1.99 8.17 8.32
CA SER A 99 -2.95 7.12 8.03
C SER A 99 -4.05 7.64 7.13
N ILE A 100 -4.63 6.73 6.35
CA ILE A 100 -5.84 7.01 5.60
C ILE A 100 -6.86 5.94 5.95
N ARG A 101 -8.14 6.32 5.87
CA ARG A 101 -9.22 5.46 6.28
C ARG A 101 -9.55 4.43 5.21
N ILE A 102 -9.73 3.19 5.60
CA ILE A 102 -10.24 2.14 4.72
C ILE A 102 -11.74 2.01 4.97
N ASN A 103 -12.11 1.83 6.23
CA ASN A 103 -13.52 1.81 6.64
C ASN A 103 -13.57 2.19 8.12
N ASP A 104 -14.70 1.95 8.78
CA ASP A 104 -14.85 2.37 10.18
C ASP A 104 -13.86 1.68 11.11
N GLN A 105 -13.40 0.52 10.76
CA GLN A 105 -12.52 -0.25 11.61
C GLN A 105 -11.07 -0.18 11.20
N TRP A 106 -10.81 -0.15 9.92
CA TRP A 106 -9.45 -0.33 9.41
C TRP A 106 -8.88 0.93 8.78
N ARG A 107 -7.59 1.12 8.97
CA ARG A 107 -6.87 2.23 8.34
C ARG A 107 -5.57 1.71 7.76
N ALA A 108 -5.04 2.41 6.77
CA ALA A 108 -3.72 2.11 6.24
C ALA A 108 -2.77 3.14 6.83
N CYS A 109 -1.78 2.66 7.58
CA CYS A 109 -0.82 3.52 8.25
C CYS A 109 0.54 3.37 7.58
N PHE A 110 1.31 4.43 7.53
CA PHE A 110 2.60 4.39 6.86
C PHE A 110 3.46 5.56 7.32
N ARG A 111 4.75 5.43 7.11
CA ARG A 111 5.69 6.49 7.39
C ARG A 111 6.01 7.16 6.05
N TRP A 112 5.93 8.46 5.99
CA TRP A 112 6.18 9.18 4.73
C TRP A 112 7.50 9.92 4.86
N GLU A 113 8.42 9.62 3.94
CA GLU A 113 9.73 10.19 4.00
C GLU A 113 10.29 10.37 2.61
N ASN A 114 10.71 11.56 2.27
CA ASN A 114 11.31 11.85 0.96
C ASN A 114 10.44 11.44 -0.22
N GLY A 115 9.14 11.61 -0.05
CA GLY A 115 8.21 11.28 -1.13
C GLY A 115 7.89 9.80 -1.24
N ASP A 116 8.30 9.00 -0.27
CA ASP A 116 8.05 7.57 -0.29
C ASP A 116 7.30 7.13 0.95
N ALA A 117 6.57 6.03 0.81
CA ALA A 117 5.84 5.44 1.92
C ALA A 117 6.57 4.19 2.40
N HIS A 118 6.81 4.12 3.69
CA HIS A 118 7.52 3.01 4.30
C HIS A 118 6.67 2.33 5.36
N ASP A 119 6.89 1.05 5.55
CA ASP A 119 6.22 0.27 6.59
C ASP A 119 4.70 0.39 6.51
N VAL A 120 4.18 0.25 5.32
CA VAL A 120 2.75 0.38 5.11
C VAL A 120 2.03 -0.80 5.75
N GLU A 121 0.98 -0.49 6.48
CA GLU A 121 0.31 -1.48 7.30
C GLU A 121 -1.19 -1.27 7.35
N ILE A 122 -1.96 -2.33 7.21
CA ILE A 122 -3.39 -2.28 7.44
C ILE A 122 -3.61 -2.52 8.93
N THR A 123 -4.15 -1.55 9.61
CA THR A 123 -4.25 -1.55 11.06
C THR A 123 -5.69 -1.41 11.52
N ASP A 124 -6.04 -2.18 12.55
CA ASP A 124 -7.32 -2.04 13.21
C ASP A 124 -7.18 -0.83 14.12
N TYR A 125 -7.98 0.17 13.87
CA TYR A 125 -7.78 1.45 14.50
C TYR A 125 -8.65 1.68 15.72
N HIS A 126 -8.91 0.71 16.45
CA HIS A 126 -9.67 0.91 17.69
C HIS A 126 -8.76 0.96 18.91
#